data_306e136b599da43acd4df4e368e3e34a
#
_entry.id   306e136b599da43acd4df4e368e3e34a
#
_cell.length_a   1.000
_cell.length_b   1.000
_cell.length_c   1.000
_cell.angle_alpha   90.00
_cell.angle_beta   90.00
_cell.angle_gamma   90.00
#
_symmetry.space_group_name_H-M   'P 1'
#
loop_
_entity.id
_entity.type
_entity.pdbx_description
1 polymer ?
#
loop_
_entity_poly.entity_id
_entity_poly.type
_entity_poly.pdbx_seq_one_letter_code
_entity_poly.pdbx_strand_id
1 'polypeptide(L)'
;LRDMRNIDATKVIFGKKLRLPVCLAPIGSLESFDPKGGVAAMRAATEFGCGLMLSSVSQLSMEEVSNAGDGLKMAMLYKRGDNRFLDNYVSRAIDSGYDAFCLTVDSANYSRRERDIANRFVKPWRTGKGADWQAALSWKDIERYKKKYELPLVLKGIATAEDAQLALELSLIHI
;
A
#
# COMPACT_ATOMS: atom_id res chain seq x y z
N LEU A 1 -6.23 -7.04 36.71
CA LEU A 1 -5.61 -5.71 36.78
C LEU A 1 -4.13 -5.83 36.45
N ARG A 2 -3.60 -4.89 35.67
CA ARG A 2 -2.16 -4.82 35.31
C ARG A 2 -1.62 -3.46 35.73
N ASP A 3 -0.35 -3.42 36.12
CA ASP A 3 0.34 -2.15 36.35
C ASP A 3 0.54 -1.41 35.01
N MET A 4 0.01 -0.21 34.90
CA MET A 4 0.03 0.60 33.67
C MET A 4 0.90 1.86 33.80
N ARG A 5 1.76 1.93 34.82
CA ARG A 5 2.62 3.11 35.06
C ARG A 5 3.67 3.30 33.98
N ASN A 6 4.12 2.21 33.35
CA ASN A 6 5.12 2.22 32.28
C ASN A 6 4.56 1.51 31.05
N ILE A 7 4.14 2.29 30.05
CA ILE A 7 3.62 1.77 28.77
C ILE A 7 4.67 2.02 27.70
N ASP A 8 5.12 0.93 27.04
CA ASP A 8 5.90 1.00 25.84
C ASP A 8 5.05 0.47 24.65
N ALA A 9 4.72 1.37 23.73
CA ALA A 9 3.96 1.04 22.53
C ALA A 9 4.85 0.91 21.28
N THR A 10 6.18 0.95 21.44
CA THR A 10 7.09 0.84 20.31
C THR A 10 7.06 -0.55 19.69
N LYS A 11 7.25 -0.63 18.37
CA LYS A 11 7.35 -1.89 17.63
C LYS A 11 8.35 -1.76 16.50
N VAL A 12 9.04 -2.85 16.20
CA VAL A 12 9.85 -2.96 14.97
C VAL A 12 9.01 -3.64 13.89
N ILE A 13 8.86 -2.98 12.74
CA ILE A 13 8.15 -3.48 11.56
C ILE A 13 9.08 -3.31 10.36
N PHE A 14 9.35 -4.36 9.60
CA PHE A 14 10.29 -4.39 8.47
C PHE A 14 11.64 -3.73 8.79
N GLY A 15 12.19 -4.00 9.99
CA GLY A 15 13.46 -3.43 10.44
C GLY A 15 13.41 -1.98 10.94
N LYS A 16 12.29 -1.28 10.79
CA LYS A 16 12.10 0.10 11.27
C LYS A 16 11.43 0.12 12.63
N LYS A 17 12.02 0.86 13.59
CA LYS A 17 11.41 1.07 14.90
C LYS A 17 10.36 2.18 14.80
N LEU A 18 9.12 1.85 15.16
CA LEU A 18 8.00 2.79 15.22
C LEU A 18 7.70 3.18 16.67
N ARG A 19 7.30 4.41 16.88
CA ARG A 19 6.77 4.92 18.15
C ARG A 19 5.44 4.26 18.53
N LEU A 20 4.59 4.05 17.51
CA LEU A 20 3.35 3.29 17.58
C LEU A 20 3.26 2.35 16.37
N PRO A 21 2.69 1.14 16.50
CA PRO A 21 2.53 0.21 15.40
C PRO A 21 1.35 0.63 14.48
N VAL A 22 1.42 1.83 13.96
CA VAL A 22 0.40 2.44 13.11
C VAL A 22 1.04 2.93 11.82
N CYS A 23 0.33 2.77 10.71
CA CYS A 23 0.71 3.30 9.42
C CYS A 23 -0.41 4.18 8.86
N LEU A 24 -0.05 5.28 8.21
CA LEU A 24 -0.98 6.05 7.42
C LEU A 24 -1.44 5.19 6.24
N ALA A 25 -2.75 5.06 6.07
CA ALA A 25 -3.35 4.21 5.05
C ALA A 25 -3.07 4.73 3.63
N PRO A 26 -3.11 3.85 2.60
CA PRO A 26 -2.82 4.23 1.21
C PRO A 26 -4.02 4.94 0.57
N ILE A 27 -4.20 6.20 0.91
CA ILE A 27 -5.27 7.04 0.37
C ILE A 27 -4.90 7.49 -1.04
N GLY A 28 -5.81 7.24 -1.99
CA GLY A 28 -5.63 7.72 -3.36
C GLY A 28 -5.92 9.22 -3.50
N SER A 29 -5.19 9.86 -4.42
CA SER A 29 -5.39 11.28 -4.75
C SER A 29 -5.22 12.21 -3.54
N LEU A 30 -4.20 11.98 -2.73
CA LEU A 30 -3.85 12.85 -1.58
C LEU A 30 -3.71 14.32 -2.00
N GLU A 31 -3.26 14.55 -3.24
CA GLU A 31 -3.06 15.87 -3.84
C GLU A 31 -4.37 16.65 -4.04
N SER A 32 -5.53 15.96 -3.97
CA SER A 32 -6.85 16.62 -3.93
C SER A 32 -7.13 17.31 -2.59
N PHE A 33 -6.41 16.96 -1.54
CA PHE A 33 -6.53 17.56 -0.21
C PHE A 33 -5.40 18.55 0.08
N ASP A 34 -4.17 18.22 -0.32
CA ASP A 34 -2.99 19.07 -0.18
C ASP A 34 -2.07 18.86 -1.38
N PRO A 35 -1.59 19.93 -2.05
CA PRO A 35 -0.71 19.80 -3.22
C PRO A 35 0.59 19.01 -2.96
N LYS A 36 1.06 18.95 -1.70
CA LYS A 36 2.21 18.15 -1.30
C LYS A 36 1.87 16.68 -1.01
N GLY A 37 0.58 16.34 -0.94
CA GLY A 37 0.05 14.98 -0.86
C GLY A 37 0.92 13.98 -0.11
N GLY A 38 1.45 12.99 -0.81
CA GLY A 38 2.28 11.93 -0.24
C GLY A 38 3.57 12.42 0.42
N VAL A 39 4.17 13.52 -0.05
CA VAL A 39 5.38 14.13 0.52
C VAL A 39 5.09 14.69 1.92
N ALA A 40 3.97 15.41 2.08
CA ALA A 40 3.56 15.92 3.38
C ALA A 40 3.25 14.78 4.36
N ALA A 41 2.56 13.73 3.88
CA ALA A 41 2.25 12.55 4.68
C ALA A 41 3.53 11.81 5.13
N MET A 42 4.54 11.65 4.23
CA MET A 42 5.79 10.97 4.57
C MET A 42 6.60 11.74 5.63
N ARG A 43 6.69 13.07 5.50
CA ARG A 43 7.34 13.92 6.50
C ARG A 43 6.67 13.80 7.87
N ALA A 44 5.35 13.90 7.91
CA ALA A 44 4.59 13.78 9.15
C ALA A 44 4.74 12.38 9.78
N ALA A 45 4.69 11.32 8.98
CA ALA A 45 4.89 9.95 9.46
C ALA A 45 6.29 9.76 10.06
N THR A 46 7.32 10.27 9.38
CA THR A 46 8.71 10.20 9.85
C THR A 46 8.90 10.99 11.16
N GLU A 47 8.40 12.21 11.22
CA GLU A 47 8.52 13.08 12.41
C GLU A 47 7.78 12.48 13.61
N PHE A 48 6.59 11.95 13.40
CA PHE A 48 5.83 11.32 14.47
C PHE A 48 6.41 9.96 14.88
N GLY A 49 7.07 9.25 13.98
CA GLY A 49 7.59 7.89 14.20
C GLY A 49 6.55 6.79 13.94
N CYS A 50 5.72 6.95 12.91
CA CYS A 50 4.83 5.91 12.38
C CYS A 50 5.17 5.59 10.91
N GLY A 51 4.45 4.64 10.29
CA GLY A 51 4.67 4.28 8.89
C GLY A 51 3.76 5.03 7.92
N LEU A 52 4.13 5.03 6.64
CA LEU A 52 3.29 5.45 5.52
C LEU A 52 3.16 4.32 4.50
N MET A 53 1.94 4.07 4.04
CA MET A 53 1.70 3.29 2.83
C MET A 53 1.28 4.23 1.70
N LEU A 54 2.12 4.35 0.67
CA LEU A 54 1.84 5.21 -0.49
C LEU A 54 0.97 4.48 -1.50
N SER A 55 -0.11 5.11 -1.93
CA SER A 55 -0.99 4.58 -2.99
C SER A 55 -0.42 4.81 -4.39
N SER A 56 -0.53 3.81 -5.27
CA SER A 56 -0.19 3.94 -6.71
C SER A 56 -1.08 4.91 -7.48
N VAL A 57 -2.11 5.46 -6.84
CA VAL A 57 -2.98 6.50 -7.40
C VAL A 57 -2.73 7.86 -6.76
N SER A 58 -1.57 8.07 -6.15
CA SER A 58 -0.99 9.37 -5.85
C SER A 58 -0.46 10.01 -7.13
N GLN A 59 -0.49 11.34 -7.23
CA GLN A 59 0.06 12.09 -8.39
C GLN A 59 1.57 12.28 -8.26
N LEU A 60 2.06 12.48 -7.03
CA LEU A 60 3.50 12.55 -6.77
C LEU A 60 4.13 11.16 -6.92
N SER A 61 5.34 11.14 -7.48
CA SER A 61 6.06 9.89 -7.71
C SER A 61 6.48 9.22 -6.39
N MET A 62 6.66 7.90 -6.43
CA MET A 62 7.15 7.18 -5.25
C MET A 62 8.56 7.62 -4.86
N GLU A 63 9.37 8.06 -5.82
CA GLU A 63 10.71 8.60 -5.61
C GLU A 63 10.68 9.91 -4.83
N GLU A 64 9.82 10.85 -5.21
CA GLU A 64 9.63 12.12 -4.49
C GLU A 64 9.17 11.89 -3.05
N VAL A 65 8.20 10.99 -2.87
CA VAL A 65 7.68 10.66 -1.53
C VAL A 65 8.74 9.95 -0.70
N SER A 66 9.50 9.02 -1.28
CA SER A 66 10.57 8.33 -0.57
C SER A 66 11.65 9.29 -0.05
N ASN A 67 12.03 10.28 -0.87
CA ASN A 67 13.03 11.30 -0.50
C ASN A 67 12.55 12.28 0.58
N ALA A 68 11.28 12.24 0.95
CA ALA A 68 10.71 13.15 1.93
C ALA A 68 10.94 12.72 3.39
N GLY A 69 11.39 11.49 3.64
CA GLY A 69 11.68 11.00 4.99
C GLY A 69 12.18 9.56 5.04
N ASP A 70 12.86 9.21 6.14
CA ASP A 70 13.50 7.90 6.36
C ASP A 70 12.67 6.95 7.23
N GLY A 71 11.41 7.30 7.54
CA GLY A 71 10.48 6.45 8.26
C GLY A 71 10.09 5.20 7.48
N LEU A 72 9.31 4.31 8.13
CA LEU A 72 8.75 3.13 7.47
C LEU A 72 7.88 3.56 6.29
N LYS A 73 8.17 3.03 5.11
CA LYS A 73 7.44 3.33 3.87
C LYS A 73 7.13 2.06 3.10
N MET A 74 5.87 1.93 2.69
CA MET A 74 5.38 0.82 1.89
C MET A 74 4.77 1.35 0.59
N ALA A 75 5.06 0.71 -0.55
CA ALA A 75 4.49 1.08 -1.84
C ALA A 75 3.27 0.20 -2.15
N MET A 76 2.08 0.79 -2.28
CA MET A 76 0.86 0.04 -2.56
C MET A 76 0.44 0.16 -4.02
N LEU A 77 0.11 -0.97 -4.63
CA LEU A 77 -0.29 -1.08 -6.03
C LEU A 77 -1.72 -1.59 -6.19
N TYR A 78 -2.47 -0.92 -7.07
CA TYR A 78 -3.58 -1.52 -7.82
C TYR A 78 -3.02 -2.04 -9.15
N LYS A 79 -2.99 -3.36 -9.37
CA LYS A 79 -2.50 -3.95 -10.63
C LYS A 79 -3.41 -3.49 -11.80
N ARG A 80 -2.83 -2.80 -12.79
CA ARG A 80 -3.55 -2.25 -13.95
C ARG A 80 -2.91 -2.63 -15.28
N GLY A 81 -2.11 -3.67 -15.27
CA GLY A 81 -1.38 -4.16 -16.43
C GLY A 81 -0.86 -5.57 -16.21
N ASP A 82 -0.08 -6.02 -17.15
CA ASP A 82 0.55 -7.34 -17.15
C ASP A 82 1.64 -7.48 -16.07
N ASN A 83 2.38 -8.57 -16.12
CA ASN A 83 3.47 -8.82 -15.18
C ASN A 83 4.62 -7.82 -15.34
N ARG A 84 4.86 -7.25 -16.53
CA ARG A 84 5.88 -6.21 -16.73
C ARG A 84 5.50 -4.91 -16.01
N PHE A 85 4.22 -4.57 -16.01
CA PHE A 85 3.71 -3.42 -15.25
C PHE A 85 3.96 -3.59 -13.74
N LEU A 86 3.63 -4.78 -13.19
CA LEU A 86 3.90 -5.09 -11.78
C LEU A 86 5.40 -5.07 -11.49
N ASP A 87 6.21 -5.73 -12.32
CA ASP A 87 7.66 -5.82 -12.14
C ASP A 87 8.33 -4.43 -12.15
N ASN A 88 7.94 -3.57 -13.07
CA ASN A 88 8.44 -2.19 -13.12
C ASN A 88 8.13 -1.43 -11.84
N TYR A 89 6.90 -1.55 -11.33
CA TYR A 89 6.50 -0.86 -10.11
C TYR A 89 7.26 -1.37 -8.88
N VAL A 90 7.45 -2.69 -8.77
CA VAL A 90 8.21 -3.31 -7.67
C VAL A 90 9.69 -2.91 -7.73
N SER A 91 10.31 -2.95 -8.91
CA SER A 91 11.71 -2.53 -9.08
C SER A 91 11.91 -1.07 -8.65
N ARG A 92 11.03 -0.17 -9.09
CA ARG A 92 11.07 1.23 -8.66
C ARG A 92 10.92 1.39 -7.14
N ALA A 93 10.05 0.60 -6.50
CA ALA A 93 9.89 0.62 -5.05
C ALA A 93 11.18 0.17 -4.34
N ILE A 94 11.85 -0.87 -4.87
CA ILE A 94 13.14 -1.34 -4.35
C ILE A 94 14.21 -0.26 -4.52
N ASP A 95 14.35 0.28 -5.73
CA ASP A 95 15.34 1.31 -6.05
C ASP A 95 15.16 2.59 -5.25
N SER A 96 13.91 2.90 -4.88
CA SER A 96 13.54 4.04 -4.03
C SER A 96 13.63 3.74 -2.52
N GLY A 97 14.06 2.54 -2.12
CA GLY A 97 14.27 2.18 -0.72
C GLY A 97 12.98 2.02 0.08
N TYR A 98 11.90 1.53 -0.53
CA TYR A 98 10.71 1.12 0.22
C TYR A 98 10.97 -0.15 1.01
N ASP A 99 10.43 -0.23 2.24
CA ASP A 99 10.67 -1.33 3.18
C ASP A 99 9.76 -2.53 2.93
N ALA A 100 8.62 -2.33 2.23
CA ALA A 100 7.70 -3.38 1.81
C ALA A 100 6.87 -2.96 0.60
N PHE A 101 6.36 -3.95 -0.12
CA PHE A 101 5.39 -3.77 -1.20
C PHE A 101 4.01 -4.24 -0.74
N CYS A 102 2.96 -3.52 -1.09
CA CYS A 102 1.59 -3.88 -0.78
C CYS A 102 0.77 -4.06 -2.07
N LEU A 103 0.17 -5.22 -2.23
CA LEU A 103 -0.73 -5.50 -3.36
C LEU A 103 -2.18 -5.48 -2.88
N THR A 104 -3.01 -4.64 -3.52
CA THR A 104 -4.45 -4.61 -3.25
C THR A 104 -5.15 -5.70 -4.04
N VAL A 105 -5.93 -6.55 -3.34
CA VAL A 105 -6.56 -7.75 -3.91
C VAL A 105 -8.11 -7.71 -3.88
N ASP A 106 -8.70 -6.67 -3.30
CA ASP A 106 -10.16 -6.51 -3.11
C ASP A 106 -10.84 -5.66 -4.20
N SER A 107 -10.16 -5.37 -5.31
CA SER A 107 -10.64 -4.41 -6.30
C SER A 107 -11.07 -5.05 -7.62
N ALA A 108 -11.51 -6.32 -7.59
CA ALA A 108 -12.05 -7.03 -8.75
C ALA A 108 -13.26 -6.30 -9.35
N ASN A 109 -14.10 -5.71 -8.49
CA ASN A 109 -15.26 -4.94 -8.89
C ASN A 109 -15.21 -3.53 -8.29
N TYR A 110 -15.44 -2.52 -9.12
CA TYR A 110 -15.54 -1.14 -8.63
C TYR A 110 -16.90 -0.85 -8.03
N SER A 111 -16.90 -0.26 -6.84
CA SER A 111 -18.15 0.20 -6.23
C SER A 111 -18.80 1.30 -7.05
N ARG A 112 -20.11 1.23 -7.17
CA ARG A 112 -20.93 2.32 -7.68
C ARG A 112 -21.04 3.39 -6.59
N ARG A 113 -20.55 4.59 -6.89
CA ARG A 113 -20.57 5.73 -5.95
C ARG A 113 -21.64 6.70 -6.41
N GLU A 114 -22.82 6.61 -5.84
CA GLU A 114 -24.00 7.37 -6.24
C GLU A 114 -23.78 8.89 -6.15
N ARG A 115 -23.07 9.38 -5.13
CA ARG A 115 -22.73 10.80 -4.99
C ARG A 115 -21.81 11.28 -6.10
N ASP A 116 -20.80 10.50 -6.47
CA ASP A 116 -19.88 10.84 -7.56
C ASP A 116 -20.66 10.91 -8.88
N ILE A 117 -21.58 9.96 -9.10
CA ILE A 117 -22.45 9.90 -10.30
C ILE A 117 -23.39 11.10 -10.34
N ALA A 118 -24.08 11.41 -9.25
CA ALA A 118 -25.00 12.53 -9.15
C ALA A 118 -24.29 13.88 -9.43
N ASN A 119 -23.07 14.03 -8.93
CA ASN A 119 -22.25 15.23 -9.15
C ASN A 119 -21.44 15.19 -10.46
N ARG A 120 -21.60 14.16 -11.31
CA ARG A 120 -20.81 13.95 -12.53
C ARG A 120 -19.29 14.02 -12.28
N PHE A 121 -18.86 13.62 -11.06
CA PHE A 121 -17.46 13.64 -10.67
C PHE A 121 -16.75 12.41 -11.22
N VAL A 122 -15.71 12.65 -12.02
CA VAL A 122 -14.82 11.61 -12.53
C VAL A 122 -13.49 11.72 -11.82
N LYS A 123 -13.10 10.68 -11.09
CA LYS A 123 -11.80 10.65 -10.43
C LYS A 123 -10.67 10.73 -11.45
N PRO A 124 -9.61 11.53 -11.19
CA PRO A 124 -8.52 11.75 -12.16
C PRO A 124 -7.84 10.45 -12.65
N TRP A 125 -7.80 9.42 -11.81
CA TRP A 125 -7.18 8.14 -12.13
C TRP A 125 -8.14 7.09 -12.75
N ARG A 126 -9.44 7.38 -12.84
CA ARG A 126 -10.46 6.46 -13.38
C ARG A 126 -10.53 6.51 -14.91
N THR A 127 -9.40 6.40 -15.57
CA THR A 127 -9.29 6.48 -17.03
C THR A 127 -9.50 5.13 -17.74
N GLY A 128 -10.40 4.28 -17.29
CA GLY A 128 -10.82 3.03 -17.96
C GLY A 128 -9.77 1.92 -17.96
N LYS A 129 -10.00 0.73 -18.39
CA LYS A 129 -9.07 -0.40 -18.70
C LYS A 129 -8.13 -0.91 -17.58
N GLY A 130 -8.53 -0.94 -16.34
CA GLY A 130 -7.71 -1.55 -15.28
C GLY A 130 -8.44 -2.61 -14.44
N ALA A 131 -9.78 -2.66 -14.54
CA ALA A 131 -10.60 -3.58 -13.76
C ALA A 131 -10.31 -5.05 -14.08
N ASP A 132 -10.14 -5.38 -15.35
CA ASP A 132 -9.88 -6.77 -15.80
C ASP A 132 -8.60 -7.34 -15.20
N TRP A 133 -7.54 -6.51 -15.08
CA TRP A 133 -6.27 -6.91 -14.46
C TRP A 133 -6.40 -7.16 -12.96
N GLN A 134 -7.25 -6.42 -12.28
CA GLN A 134 -7.52 -6.62 -10.85
C GLN A 134 -8.41 -7.84 -10.63
N ALA A 135 -9.41 -8.04 -11.47
CA ALA A 135 -10.27 -9.22 -11.43
C ALA A 135 -9.52 -10.52 -11.77
N ALA A 136 -8.45 -10.43 -12.56
CA ALA A 136 -7.61 -11.57 -12.94
C ALA A 136 -6.51 -11.91 -11.91
N LEU A 137 -6.39 -11.14 -10.80
CA LEU A 137 -5.44 -11.48 -9.74
C LEU A 137 -5.77 -12.82 -9.11
N SER A 138 -4.73 -13.61 -8.88
CA SER A 138 -4.84 -14.95 -8.28
C SER A 138 -3.64 -15.24 -7.39
N TRP A 139 -3.70 -16.31 -6.62
CA TRP A 139 -2.60 -16.79 -5.79
C TRP A 139 -1.33 -17.10 -6.59
N LYS A 140 -1.46 -17.45 -7.89
CA LYS A 140 -0.29 -17.63 -8.79
C LYS A 140 0.52 -16.35 -8.97
N ASP A 141 -0.11 -15.18 -8.95
CA ASP A 141 0.59 -13.89 -9.01
C ASP A 141 1.40 -13.66 -7.73
N ILE A 142 0.84 -14.06 -6.59
CA ILE A 142 1.48 -13.96 -5.27
C ILE A 142 2.68 -14.89 -5.18
N GLU A 143 2.51 -16.15 -5.57
CA GLU A 143 3.62 -17.12 -5.64
C GLU A 143 4.75 -16.65 -6.56
N ARG A 144 4.38 -16.10 -7.73
CA ARG A 144 5.36 -15.53 -8.66
C ARG A 144 6.14 -14.38 -8.00
N TYR A 145 5.45 -13.49 -7.31
CA TYR A 145 6.09 -12.39 -6.57
C TYR A 145 7.11 -12.94 -5.57
N LYS A 146 6.69 -13.86 -4.72
CA LYS A 146 7.53 -14.46 -3.67
C LYS A 146 8.77 -15.18 -4.22
N LYS A 147 8.66 -15.80 -5.40
CA LYS A 147 9.80 -16.44 -6.09
C LYS A 147 10.78 -15.43 -6.68
N LYS A 148 10.33 -14.21 -6.99
CA LYS A 148 11.11 -13.24 -7.75
C LYS A 148 11.73 -12.14 -6.89
N TYR A 149 11.08 -11.76 -5.80
CA TYR A 149 11.45 -10.59 -5.00
C TYR A 149 11.62 -10.95 -3.53
N GLU A 150 12.64 -10.38 -2.91
CA GLU A 150 12.88 -10.49 -1.46
C GLU A 150 12.16 -9.40 -0.67
N LEU A 151 11.74 -8.31 -1.33
CA LEU A 151 11.00 -7.23 -0.70
C LEU A 151 9.73 -7.81 -0.04
N PRO A 152 9.51 -7.58 1.28
CA PRO A 152 8.35 -8.08 1.97
C PRO A 152 7.03 -7.72 1.26
N LEU A 153 6.13 -8.71 1.14
CA LEU A 153 4.83 -8.53 0.51
C LEU A 153 3.73 -8.43 1.57
N VAL A 154 2.91 -7.39 1.45
CA VAL A 154 1.69 -7.18 2.21
C VAL A 154 0.50 -7.36 1.27
N LEU A 155 -0.51 -8.13 1.67
CA LEU A 155 -1.78 -8.21 0.95
C LEU A 155 -2.82 -7.33 1.65
N LYS A 156 -3.39 -6.41 0.88
CA LYS A 156 -4.48 -5.54 1.36
C LYS A 156 -5.81 -5.97 0.74
N GLY A 157 -6.78 -6.28 1.60
CA GLY A 157 -8.13 -6.65 1.15
C GLY A 157 -8.46 -8.14 1.29
N ILE A 158 -7.73 -8.88 2.12
CA ILE A 158 -8.08 -10.24 2.53
C ILE A 158 -9.36 -10.16 3.37
N ALA A 159 -10.40 -10.88 2.96
CA ALA A 159 -11.73 -10.79 3.57
C ALA A 159 -12.28 -12.16 4.04
N THR A 160 -11.65 -13.27 3.70
CA THR A 160 -12.08 -14.61 4.08
C THR A 160 -11.04 -15.30 4.95
N ALA A 161 -11.48 -16.25 5.78
CA ALA A 161 -10.58 -17.05 6.60
C ALA A 161 -9.67 -17.94 5.73
N GLU A 162 -10.21 -18.44 4.63
CA GLU A 162 -9.50 -19.29 3.66
C GLU A 162 -8.33 -18.53 3.02
N ASP A 163 -8.58 -17.30 2.54
CA ASP A 163 -7.51 -16.46 1.96
C ASP A 163 -6.49 -16.04 3.02
N ALA A 164 -6.93 -15.78 4.26
CA ALA A 164 -6.00 -15.49 5.36
C ALA A 164 -5.09 -16.67 5.66
N GLN A 165 -5.63 -17.90 5.64
CA GLN A 165 -4.83 -19.12 5.83
C GLN A 165 -3.81 -19.30 4.70
N LEU A 166 -4.20 -19.15 3.45
CA LEU A 166 -3.29 -19.20 2.30
C LEU A 166 -2.19 -18.13 2.38
N ALA A 167 -2.54 -16.92 2.84
CA ALA A 167 -1.56 -15.85 3.05
C ALA A 167 -0.52 -16.24 4.11
N LEU A 168 -0.93 -16.88 5.22
CA LEU A 168 -0.02 -17.37 6.25
C LEU A 168 0.92 -18.46 5.72
N GLU A 169 0.40 -19.41 4.94
CA GLU A 169 1.19 -20.49 4.32
C GLU A 169 2.29 -19.95 3.41
N LEU A 170 2.06 -18.83 2.77
CA LEU A 170 3.05 -18.11 1.95
C LEU A 170 3.92 -17.13 2.74
N SER A 171 3.84 -17.14 4.07
CA SER A 171 4.58 -16.23 4.96
C SER A 171 4.37 -14.75 4.58
N LEU A 172 3.14 -14.37 4.35
CA LEU A 172 2.75 -13.00 3.99
C LEU A 172 2.21 -12.24 5.20
N ILE A 173 2.36 -10.93 5.15
CA ILE A 173 1.60 -10.02 6.01
C ILE A 173 0.33 -9.64 5.26
N HIS A 174 -0.82 -9.73 5.92
CA HIS A 174 -2.13 -9.38 5.36
C HIS A 174 -2.84 -8.32 6.21
N ILE A 175 -3.55 -7.47 5.53
CA ILE A 175 -4.35 -6.38 6.11
C ILE A 175 -5.76 -6.44 5.51
#